data_96869803e0f3f7dd1768be3905a154f7
#
_entry.id   96869803e0f3f7dd1768be3905a154f7
#
_cell.length_a   1.000
_cell.length_b   1.000
_cell.length_c   1.000
_cell.angle_alpha   90.00
_cell.angle_beta   90.00
_cell.angle_gamma   90.00
#
_symmetry.space_group_name_H-M   'P 1'
#
loop_
_entity.id
_entity.type
_entity.pdbx_description
1 polymer ?
#
loop_
_entity_poly.entity_id
_entity_poly.type
_entity_poly.pdbx_seq_one_letter_code
_entity_poly.pdbx_strand_id
1 'polypeptide(L)'
;MTLIIDADFDSGNIQVLDASNPARIKLAIRPDTQSGHFQWFHFKVEGMEVGASHTFSLTNASESTFNSAWTGYHAVASYDHEEWFRVPSGFDGKALDFSLSPSQPQVWFAYFEPYSRERHERLIEQAQEQAGMQLLETGKSVEGRDIQLLRKGDGAQGKRNIWIIAQQHPGEHMAEWFMEGVIERLQQDDDAAMQQLLANADLYLVPNVNPDGAFHGHLRTNAKG
;
A
#
# COMPACT_ATOMS: atom_id res chain seq x y z
N MET A 1 20.71 6.25 22.32
CA MET A 1 20.46 6.99 21.05
C MET A 1 19.01 7.46 21.07
N THR A 2 18.72 8.58 20.43
CA THR A 2 17.34 9.08 20.32
C THR A 2 16.66 8.40 19.13
N LEU A 3 15.49 7.80 19.34
CA LEU A 3 14.67 7.26 18.25
C LEU A 3 14.08 8.41 17.44
N ILE A 4 14.15 8.30 16.12
CA ILE A 4 13.47 9.18 15.18
C ILE A 4 12.38 8.35 14.50
N ILE A 5 11.12 8.76 14.60
CA ILE A 5 9.98 8.11 13.95
C ILE A 5 9.42 9.11 12.96
N ASP A 6 9.41 8.69 11.69
CA ASP A 6 9.03 9.53 10.55
C ASP A 6 7.93 8.84 9.73
N ALA A 7 6.99 9.62 9.23
CA ALA A 7 5.94 9.22 8.31
C ALA A 7 5.65 10.31 7.26
N ASP A 8 6.62 11.19 7.00
CA ASP A 8 6.53 12.25 5.98
C ASP A 8 7.14 11.75 4.66
N PHE A 9 6.52 10.72 4.12
CA PHE A 9 6.87 10.09 2.84
C PHE A 9 5.64 9.42 2.21
N ASP A 10 5.79 8.89 1.00
CA ASP A 10 4.73 8.21 0.25
C ASP A 10 4.03 7.12 1.07
N SER A 11 2.72 7.22 1.21
CA SER A 11 1.85 6.37 2.02
C SER A 11 2.10 6.40 3.54
N GLY A 12 2.95 7.30 4.03
CA GLY A 12 3.29 7.42 5.44
C GLY A 12 2.09 7.89 6.29
N ASN A 13 1.82 7.18 7.38
CA ASN A 13 0.76 7.52 8.33
C ASN A 13 1.08 7.02 9.73
N ILE A 14 1.45 7.90 10.62
CA ILE A 14 1.53 7.68 12.05
C ILE A 14 1.58 9.02 12.80
N GLN A 15 1.11 9.03 14.04
CA GLN A 15 1.31 10.09 15.01
C GLN A 15 2.10 9.53 16.20
N VAL A 16 3.21 10.17 16.55
CA VAL A 16 4.00 9.82 17.72
C VAL A 16 3.38 10.50 18.96
N LEU A 17 3.01 9.69 19.95
CA LEU A 17 2.48 10.18 21.23
C LEU A 17 3.56 10.22 22.31
N ASP A 18 4.39 9.17 22.39
CA ASP A 18 5.50 9.07 23.33
C ASP A 18 6.53 8.04 22.81
N ALA A 19 7.74 8.49 22.56
CA ALA A 19 8.88 7.63 22.15
C ALA A 19 10.06 7.72 23.15
N SER A 20 9.81 8.22 24.36
CA SER A 20 10.86 8.39 25.39
C SER A 20 11.40 7.07 25.93
N ASN A 21 10.61 5.99 25.85
CA ASN A 21 10.99 4.66 26.30
C ASN A 21 10.89 3.65 25.14
N PRO A 22 12.02 3.10 24.63
CA PRO A 22 12.03 2.14 23.54
C PRO A 22 11.24 0.85 23.81
N ALA A 23 11.12 0.45 25.07
CA ALA A 23 10.31 -0.71 25.47
C ALA A 23 8.79 -0.41 25.50
N ARG A 24 8.37 0.83 25.25
CA ARG A 24 6.97 1.25 25.34
C ARG A 24 6.68 2.51 24.52
N ILE A 25 6.88 2.42 23.22
CA ILE A 25 6.62 3.52 22.28
C ILE A 25 5.11 3.59 22.03
N LYS A 26 4.51 4.76 22.23
CA LYS A 26 3.08 4.97 22.03
C LYS A 26 2.83 5.75 20.76
N LEU A 27 1.99 5.20 19.90
CA LEU A 27 1.65 5.73 18.61
C LEU A 27 0.11 5.80 18.46
N ALA A 28 -0.36 6.60 17.52
CA ALA A 28 -1.74 6.59 17.05
C ALA A 28 -1.77 6.64 15.52
N ILE A 29 -2.73 5.98 14.91
CA ILE A 29 -3.01 6.08 13.47
C ILE A 29 -3.75 7.40 13.24
N ARG A 30 -3.32 8.19 12.26
CA ARG A 30 -4.02 9.42 11.89
C ARG A 30 -5.26 9.09 11.05
N PRO A 31 -6.39 9.77 11.28
CA PRO A 31 -7.55 9.63 10.41
C PRO A 31 -7.29 10.21 9.00
N ASP A 32 -8.06 9.74 8.03
CA ASP A 32 -8.11 10.29 6.69
C ASP A 32 -8.53 11.77 6.70
N THR A 33 -8.13 12.53 5.69
CA THR A 33 -8.49 13.95 5.56
C THR A 33 -10.01 14.12 5.61
N GLN A 34 -10.49 15.01 6.48
CA GLN A 34 -11.92 15.35 6.67
C GLN A 34 -12.84 14.13 6.87
N SER A 35 -12.30 13.05 7.43
CA SER A 35 -13.02 11.79 7.64
C SER A 35 -12.66 11.17 8.97
N GLY A 36 -13.57 10.34 9.51
CA GLY A 36 -13.29 9.52 10.69
C GLY A 36 -12.69 8.15 10.39
N HIS A 37 -12.47 7.83 9.11
CA HIS A 37 -11.86 6.55 8.73
C HIS A 37 -10.37 6.53 9.03
N PHE A 38 -9.88 5.45 9.64
CA PHE A 38 -8.44 5.17 9.81
C PHE A 38 -8.22 3.69 10.12
N GLN A 39 -7.12 3.15 9.63
CA GLN A 39 -6.61 1.81 9.91
C GLN A 39 -5.20 1.64 9.36
N TRP A 40 -4.91 2.25 8.20
CA TRP A 40 -3.62 2.20 7.58
C TRP A 40 -2.57 2.92 8.43
N PHE A 41 -1.43 2.28 8.64
CA PHE A 41 -0.24 2.89 9.19
C PHE A 41 0.99 2.49 8.37
N HIS A 42 1.91 3.40 8.21
CA HIS A 42 3.22 3.19 7.61
C HIS A 42 4.19 4.23 8.14
N PHE A 43 5.30 3.80 8.71
CA PHE A 43 6.28 4.68 9.30
C PHE A 43 7.67 4.06 9.34
N LYS A 44 8.69 4.91 9.41
CA LYS A 44 10.08 4.55 9.55
C LYS A 44 10.56 4.88 10.97
N VAL A 45 11.42 4.03 11.51
CA VAL A 45 12.11 4.25 12.78
C VAL A 45 13.60 4.19 12.52
N GLU A 46 14.33 5.21 12.98
CA GLU A 46 15.79 5.30 12.94
C GLU A 46 16.36 5.35 14.36
N GLY A 47 17.59 4.87 14.53
CA GLY A 47 18.29 4.89 15.81
C GLY A 47 17.84 3.77 16.76
N MET A 48 17.25 2.69 16.24
CA MET A 48 16.95 1.51 17.04
C MET A 48 18.26 0.82 17.50
N GLU A 49 18.27 0.36 18.74
CA GLU A 49 19.38 -0.45 19.28
C GLU A 49 19.28 -1.87 18.74
N VAL A 50 20.29 -2.28 17.96
CA VAL A 50 20.34 -3.62 17.35
C VAL A 50 20.35 -4.69 18.44
N GLY A 51 19.48 -5.69 18.30
CA GLY A 51 19.31 -6.80 19.24
C GLY A 51 18.48 -6.48 20.50
N ALA A 52 18.24 -5.20 20.81
CA ALA A 52 17.36 -4.82 21.92
C ALA A 52 15.89 -4.87 21.50
N SER A 53 15.01 -5.28 22.41
CA SER A 53 13.57 -5.29 22.11
C SER A 53 12.96 -3.90 22.15
N HIS A 54 12.29 -3.53 21.09
CA HIS A 54 11.48 -2.31 20.98
C HIS A 54 10.02 -2.70 20.85
N THR A 55 9.15 -2.09 21.66
CA THR A 55 7.70 -2.36 21.64
C THR A 55 6.94 -1.11 21.23
N PHE A 56 6.08 -1.26 20.23
CA PHE A 56 5.22 -0.23 19.68
C PHE A 56 3.76 -0.54 20.03
N SER A 57 3.00 0.48 20.42
CA SER A 57 1.60 0.38 20.81
C SER A 57 0.77 1.37 20.00
N LEU A 58 -0.10 0.88 19.11
CA LEU A 58 -1.11 1.68 18.45
C LEU A 58 -2.30 1.84 19.39
N THR A 59 -2.32 2.94 20.13
CA THR A 59 -3.21 3.13 21.30
C THR A 59 -4.67 3.35 20.94
N ASN A 60 -4.96 3.73 19.68
CA ASN A 60 -6.30 3.96 19.15
C ASN A 60 -6.82 2.82 18.23
N ALA A 61 -6.21 1.64 18.28
CA ALA A 61 -6.58 0.53 17.42
C ALA A 61 -8.06 0.11 17.59
N SER A 62 -8.60 0.12 18.80
CA SER A 62 -10.02 -0.22 19.05
C SER A 62 -11.02 0.77 18.44
N GLU A 63 -10.58 1.97 18.10
CA GLU A 63 -11.41 3.03 17.52
C GLU A 63 -11.32 3.04 15.98
N SER A 64 -10.47 2.19 15.39
CA SER A 64 -10.25 2.14 13.95
C SER A 64 -11.47 1.60 13.20
N THR A 65 -11.54 1.88 11.91
CA THR A 65 -12.69 1.57 11.04
C THR A 65 -13.05 0.08 11.05
N PHE A 66 -12.05 -0.80 11.07
CA PHE A 66 -12.22 -2.26 11.07
C PHE A 66 -11.54 -2.87 12.30
N ASN A 67 -11.95 -2.45 13.49
CA ASN A 67 -11.29 -2.84 14.74
C ASN A 67 -11.28 -4.35 15.01
N SER A 68 -12.26 -5.09 14.51
CA SER A 68 -12.28 -6.57 14.61
C SER A 68 -11.18 -7.25 13.80
N ALA A 69 -10.61 -6.58 12.80
CA ALA A 69 -9.54 -7.10 11.97
C ALA A 69 -8.18 -7.20 12.71
N TRP A 70 -8.05 -6.58 13.88
CA TRP A 70 -6.83 -6.69 14.68
C TRP A 70 -6.65 -8.05 15.36
N THR A 71 -7.72 -8.83 15.52
CA THR A 71 -7.63 -10.16 16.12
C THR A 71 -6.84 -11.10 15.22
N GLY A 72 -5.70 -11.59 15.72
CA GLY A 72 -4.79 -12.45 14.95
C GLY A 72 -3.98 -11.74 13.87
N TYR A 73 -4.06 -10.41 13.80
CA TYR A 73 -3.28 -9.60 12.88
C TYR A 73 -1.82 -9.49 13.34
N HIS A 74 -0.92 -9.41 12.37
CA HIS A 74 0.51 -9.14 12.57
C HIS A 74 0.96 -7.99 11.67
N ALA A 75 1.57 -6.97 12.24
CA ALA A 75 2.21 -5.88 11.49
C ALA A 75 3.33 -6.43 10.59
N VAL A 76 3.66 -5.72 9.54
CA VAL A 76 4.83 -6.04 8.72
C VAL A 76 5.96 -5.05 8.97
N ALA A 77 7.20 -5.52 8.83
CA ALA A 77 8.40 -4.71 8.93
C ALA A 77 9.34 -4.99 7.76
N SER A 78 10.19 -4.01 7.44
CA SER A 78 11.20 -4.11 6.40
C SER A 78 12.46 -3.35 6.81
N TYR A 79 13.62 -3.81 6.34
CA TYR A 79 14.90 -3.11 6.51
C TYR A 79 15.32 -2.32 5.28
N ASP A 80 14.76 -2.62 4.11
CA ASP A 80 15.14 -2.07 2.81
C ASP A 80 13.96 -1.47 2.03
N HIS A 81 12.74 -1.56 2.59
CA HIS A 81 11.48 -1.14 1.98
C HIS A 81 11.05 -2.00 0.75
N GLU A 82 11.75 -3.10 0.52
CA GLU A 82 11.47 -4.05 -0.57
C GLU A 82 11.03 -5.41 -0.02
N GLU A 83 11.79 -6.00 0.93
CA GLU A 83 11.44 -7.27 1.56
C GLU A 83 10.73 -7.04 2.90
N TRP A 84 9.52 -7.59 3.02
CA TRP A 84 8.67 -7.42 4.19
C TRP A 84 8.45 -8.74 4.93
N PHE A 85 8.50 -8.67 6.25
CA PHE A 85 8.26 -9.81 7.12
C PHE A 85 7.29 -9.47 8.25
N ARG A 86 6.57 -10.48 8.74
CA ARG A 86 5.63 -10.33 9.85
C ARG A 86 6.36 -10.21 11.18
N VAL A 87 5.90 -9.27 12.03
CA VAL A 87 6.39 -9.14 13.40
C VAL A 87 5.33 -9.60 14.40
N PRO A 88 5.74 -10.22 15.53
CA PRO A 88 4.81 -10.64 16.57
C PRO A 88 3.96 -9.47 17.05
N SER A 89 2.65 -9.61 16.98
CA SER A 89 1.68 -8.58 17.33
C SER A 89 0.55 -9.17 18.16
N GLY A 90 -0.07 -8.36 19.01
CA GLY A 90 -1.21 -8.75 19.82
C GLY A 90 -2.18 -7.60 20.03
N PHE A 91 -3.47 -7.87 19.90
CA PHE A 91 -4.54 -6.92 20.19
C PHE A 91 -5.25 -7.30 21.50
N ASP A 92 -5.24 -6.40 22.48
CA ASP A 92 -5.84 -6.62 23.81
C ASP A 92 -7.31 -6.17 23.90
N GLY A 93 -7.91 -5.80 22.76
CA GLY A 93 -9.25 -5.21 22.67
C GLY A 93 -9.24 -3.68 22.75
N LYS A 94 -8.08 -3.05 22.99
CA LYS A 94 -7.92 -1.59 23.05
C LYS A 94 -6.76 -1.12 22.17
N ALA A 95 -5.58 -1.67 22.37
CA ALA A 95 -4.37 -1.31 21.62
C ALA A 95 -3.85 -2.50 20.84
N LEU A 96 -3.18 -2.24 19.72
CA LEU A 96 -2.37 -3.20 19.00
C LEU A 96 -0.91 -2.99 19.40
N ASP A 97 -0.33 -3.99 20.04
CA ASP A 97 1.08 -3.99 20.40
C ASP A 97 1.86 -4.90 19.47
N PHE A 98 3.06 -4.47 19.05
CA PHE A 98 4.00 -5.31 18.31
C PHE A 98 5.43 -5.01 18.72
N SER A 99 6.31 -6.01 18.61
CA SER A 99 7.67 -5.90 19.11
C SER A 99 8.67 -6.45 18.11
N LEU A 100 9.84 -5.81 18.06
CA LEU A 100 10.96 -6.24 17.23
C LEU A 100 12.29 -6.05 17.99
N SER A 101 13.17 -7.05 17.92
CA SER A 101 14.59 -6.89 18.21
C SER A 101 15.33 -6.79 16.87
N PRO A 102 15.62 -5.58 16.38
CA PRO A 102 16.05 -5.38 15.00
C PRO A 102 17.49 -5.87 14.77
N SER A 103 17.79 -6.29 13.54
CA SER A 103 19.14 -6.57 13.06
C SER A 103 19.84 -5.35 12.46
N GLN A 104 19.09 -4.26 12.22
CA GLN A 104 19.60 -3.01 11.67
C GLN A 104 19.00 -1.82 12.46
N PRO A 105 19.69 -0.66 12.50
CA PRO A 105 19.23 0.48 13.29
C PRO A 105 18.07 1.25 12.66
N GLN A 106 17.70 0.93 11.41
CA GLN A 106 16.59 1.52 10.67
C GLN A 106 15.60 0.43 10.25
N VAL A 107 14.31 0.67 10.49
CA VAL A 107 13.23 -0.26 10.18
C VAL A 107 11.99 0.51 9.72
N TRP A 108 11.33 0.03 8.67
CA TRP A 108 9.98 0.45 8.31
C TRP A 108 8.95 -0.52 8.90
N PHE A 109 7.80 0.01 9.31
CA PHE A 109 6.65 -0.77 9.78
C PHE A 109 5.42 -0.35 8.99
N ALA A 110 4.56 -1.30 8.61
CA ALA A 110 3.33 -1.00 7.90
C ALA A 110 2.19 -1.97 8.28
N TYR A 111 0.96 -1.55 7.93
CA TYR A 111 -0.26 -2.36 8.08
C TYR A 111 -0.24 -3.58 7.15
N PHE A 112 0.03 -3.36 5.88
CA PHE A 112 0.36 -4.37 4.87
C PHE A 112 1.58 -3.89 4.11
N GLU A 113 2.15 -4.78 3.29
CA GLU A 113 3.22 -4.42 2.37
C GLU A 113 2.80 -3.28 1.44
N PRO A 114 3.44 -2.10 1.54
CA PRO A 114 3.08 -0.95 0.74
C PRO A 114 3.38 -1.19 -0.75
N TYR A 115 2.51 -0.69 -1.62
CA TYR A 115 2.82 -0.55 -3.03
C TYR A 115 3.21 0.91 -3.26
N SER A 116 4.50 1.18 -3.42
CA SER A 116 5.00 2.55 -3.51
C SER A 116 4.68 3.20 -4.84
N ARG A 117 4.64 4.53 -4.87
CA ARG A 117 4.49 5.29 -6.10
C ARG A 117 5.59 4.99 -7.13
N GLU A 118 6.83 4.84 -6.67
CA GLU A 118 7.94 4.46 -7.55
C GLU A 118 7.71 3.09 -8.20
N ARG A 119 7.19 2.11 -7.43
CA ARG A 119 6.81 0.81 -7.96
C ARG A 119 5.67 0.93 -8.97
N HIS A 120 4.67 1.78 -8.69
CA HIS A 120 3.59 2.06 -9.62
C HIS A 120 4.11 2.64 -10.95
N GLU A 121 5.02 3.61 -10.92
CA GLU A 121 5.61 4.20 -12.11
C GLU A 121 6.37 3.13 -12.94
N ARG A 122 7.16 2.27 -12.27
CA ARG A 122 7.81 1.10 -12.92
C ARG A 122 6.79 0.13 -13.53
N LEU A 123 5.68 -0.12 -12.85
CA LEU A 123 4.62 -0.99 -13.36
C LEU A 123 4.01 -0.44 -14.67
N ILE A 124 3.78 0.86 -14.76
CA ILE A 124 3.27 1.51 -15.98
C ILE A 124 4.27 1.40 -17.13
N GLU A 125 5.57 1.57 -16.87
CA GLU A 125 6.64 1.37 -17.86
C GLU A 125 6.70 -0.09 -18.33
N GLN A 126 6.72 -1.05 -17.41
CA GLN A 126 6.71 -2.49 -17.73
C GLN A 126 5.47 -2.91 -18.51
N ALA A 127 4.31 -2.37 -18.18
CA ALA A 127 3.07 -2.65 -18.92
C ALA A 127 3.19 -2.24 -20.39
N GLN A 128 3.83 -1.12 -20.69
CA GLN A 128 4.02 -0.63 -22.07
C GLN A 128 5.12 -1.42 -22.80
N GLU A 129 6.28 -1.59 -22.18
CA GLU A 129 7.47 -2.14 -22.81
C GLU A 129 7.42 -3.67 -22.94
N GLN A 130 6.96 -4.36 -21.90
CA GLN A 130 7.04 -5.82 -21.82
C GLN A 130 5.71 -6.50 -22.10
N ALA A 131 4.59 -5.93 -21.60
CA ALA A 131 3.26 -6.47 -21.87
C ALA A 131 2.63 -5.89 -23.16
N GLY A 132 3.28 -4.95 -23.85
CA GLY A 132 2.78 -4.33 -25.08
C GLY A 132 1.43 -3.63 -24.90
N MET A 133 1.19 -3.06 -23.71
CA MET A 133 -0.02 -2.29 -23.43
C MET A 133 0.11 -0.87 -23.93
N GLN A 134 -1.00 -0.28 -24.31
CA GLN A 134 -1.06 1.12 -24.71
C GLN A 134 -1.52 1.98 -23.52
N LEU A 135 -0.75 3.01 -23.19
CA LEU A 135 -1.23 4.08 -22.34
C LEU A 135 -2.16 4.98 -23.18
N LEU A 136 -3.47 4.90 -22.90
CA LEU A 136 -4.49 5.61 -23.71
C LEU A 136 -4.68 7.04 -23.22
N GLU A 137 -4.84 7.21 -21.94
CA GLU A 137 -5.12 8.51 -21.33
C GLU A 137 -4.55 8.55 -19.92
N THR A 138 -4.20 9.75 -19.49
CA THR A 138 -3.84 10.02 -18.12
C THR A 138 -4.80 11.06 -17.56
N GLY A 139 -5.68 10.62 -16.67
CA GLY A 139 -6.48 11.52 -15.85
C GLY A 139 -5.64 12.18 -14.76
N LYS A 140 -6.23 13.13 -14.06
CA LYS A 140 -5.58 13.78 -12.90
C LYS A 140 -6.46 13.67 -11.68
N SER A 141 -5.82 13.36 -10.56
CA SER A 141 -6.43 13.40 -9.23
C SER A 141 -6.67 14.84 -8.77
N VAL A 142 -7.25 15.01 -7.60
CA VAL A 142 -7.50 16.34 -7.00
C VAL A 142 -6.20 17.13 -6.81
N GLU A 143 -5.10 16.48 -6.44
CA GLU A 143 -3.79 17.10 -6.25
C GLU A 143 -2.89 17.04 -7.48
N GLY A 144 -3.44 16.61 -8.63
CA GLY A 144 -2.75 16.61 -9.91
C GLY A 144 -1.86 15.39 -10.17
N ARG A 145 -1.95 14.32 -9.35
CA ARG A 145 -1.27 13.04 -9.63
C ARG A 145 -1.93 12.32 -10.79
N ASP A 146 -1.14 11.57 -11.55
CA ASP A 146 -1.61 10.82 -12.71
C ASP A 146 -2.50 9.63 -12.30
N ILE A 147 -3.59 9.43 -13.07
CA ILE A 147 -4.44 8.24 -13.05
C ILE A 147 -4.36 7.66 -14.45
N GLN A 148 -3.54 6.63 -14.62
CA GLN A 148 -3.24 6.05 -15.93
C GLN A 148 -4.28 5.01 -16.34
N LEU A 149 -4.71 5.08 -17.60
CA LEU A 149 -5.53 4.08 -18.28
C LEU A 149 -4.69 3.32 -19.31
N LEU A 150 -4.48 2.05 -19.05
CA LEU A 150 -3.77 1.12 -19.93
C LEU A 150 -4.77 0.24 -20.69
N ARG A 151 -4.47 -0.08 -21.96
CA ARG A 151 -5.23 -1.05 -22.76
C ARG A 151 -4.31 -2.16 -23.27
N LYS A 152 -4.76 -3.43 -23.13
CA LYS A 152 -4.22 -4.59 -23.82
C LYS A 152 -5.30 -5.10 -24.80
N GLY A 153 -4.98 -5.11 -26.09
CA GLY A 153 -5.87 -5.50 -27.17
C GLY A 153 -5.73 -4.57 -28.36
N ASP A 154 -6.45 -4.85 -29.44
CA ASP A 154 -6.33 -4.14 -30.73
C ASP A 154 -7.47 -3.12 -30.99
N GLY A 155 -8.47 -3.07 -30.11
CA GLY A 155 -9.63 -2.19 -30.25
C GLY A 155 -10.58 -2.58 -31.40
N ALA A 156 -10.54 -3.82 -31.87
CA ALA A 156 -11.36 -4.24 -32.98
C ALA A 156 -12.86 -4.25 -32.64
N GLN A 157 -13.70 -3.89 -33.59
CA GLN A 157 -15.15 -3.91 -33.42
C GLN A 157 -15.65 -5.33 -33.10
N GLY A 158 -16.61 -5.42 -32.16
CA GLY A 158 -17.24 -6.68 -31.75
C GLY A 158 -16.57 -7.37 -30.57
N LYS A 159 -15.38 -6.92 -30.16
CA LYS A 159 -14.78 -7.38 -28.89
C LYS A 159 -15.49 -6.78 -27.69
N ARG A 160 -15.42 -7.50 -26.56
CA ARG A 160 -15.89 -7.00 -25.26
C ARG A 160 -14.84 -6.09 -24.65
N ASN A 161 -15.29 -5.04 -23.94
CA ASN A 161 -14.42 -4.22 -23.10
C ASN A 161 -14.50 -4.75 -21.67
N ILE A 162 -13.36 -5.19 -21.12
CA ILE A 162 -13.24 -5.65 -19.73
C ILE A 162 -12.42 -4.62 -18.97
N TRP A 163 -13.01 -4.04 -17.95
CA TRP A 163 -12.36 -3.06 -17.08
C TRP A 163 -11.93 -3.71 -15.77
N ILE A 164 -10.70 -3.46 -15.39
CA ILE A 164 -10.15 -3.81 -14.08
C ILE A 164 -9.62 -2.52 -13.47
N ILE A 165 -10.20 -2.12 -12.37
CA ILE A 165 -9.80 -0.92 -11.61
C ILE A 165 -9.37 -1.34 -10.22
N ALA A 166 -8.32 -0.72 -9.70
CA ALA A 166 -7.76 -1.07 -8.41
C ALA A 166 -7.51 0.16 -7.54
N GLN A 167 -7.29 -0.07 -6.28
CA GLN A 167 -6.94 0.88 -5.22
C GLN A 167 -7.89 2.10 -5.13
N GLN A 168 -9.18 1.89 -5.34
CA GLN A 168 -10.19 2.90 -5.03
C GLN A 168 -10.22 3.24 -3.54
N HIS A 169 -9.93 2.27 -2.68
CA HIS A 169 -9.63 2.49 -1.27
C HIS A 169 -8.12 2.49 -1.08
N PRO A 170 -7.52 3.62 -0.75
CA PRO A 170 -6.07 3.79 -0.82
C PRO A 170 -5.29 2.92 0.17
N GLY A 171 -5.88 2.55 1.31
CA GLY A 171 -5.27 1.63 2.28
C GLY A 171 -5.26 0.15 1.85
N GLU A 172 -5.81 -0.19 0.67
CA GLU A 172 -5.85 -1.54 0.12
C GLU A 172 -4.73 -1.74 -0.91
N HIS A 173 -3.46 -1.59 -0.49
CA HIS A 173 -2.28 -1.72 -1.36
C HIS A 173 -2.18 -3.06 -2.08
N MET A 174 -2.78 -4.13 -1.52
CA MET A 174 -2.86 -5.44 -2.18
C MET A 174 -3.59 -5.40 -3.53
N ALA A 175 -4.37 -4.36 -3.81
CA ALA A 175 -5.04 -4.19 -5.10
C ALA A 175 -4.06 -3.84 -6.23
N GLU A 176 -3.02 -3.06 -5.98
CA GLU A 176 -1.96 -2.82 -6.97
C GLU A 176 -1.03 -4.03 -7.11
N TRP A 177 -0.72 -4.75 -6.03
CA TRP A 177 -0.02 -6.04 -6.11
C TRP A 177 -0.75 -7.04 -7.00
N PHE A 178 -2.09 -7.09 -6.91
CA PHE A 178 -2.91 -7.88 -7.82
C PHE A 178 -2.77 -7.41 -9.27
N MET A 179 -2.78 -6.09 -9.53
CA MET A 179 -2.62 -5.54 -10.87
C MET A 179 -1.25 -5.84 -11.47
N GLU A 180 -0.19 -5.81 -10.66
CA GLU A 180 1.15 -6.24 -11.08
C GLU A 180 1.12 -7.68 -11.57
N GLY A 181 0.54 -8.61 -10.79
CA GLY A 181 0.42 -10.01 -11.22
C GLY A 181 -0.44 -10.21 -12.49
N VAL A 182 -1.48 -9.37 -12.71
CA VAL A 182 -2.23 -9.37 -13.97
C VAL A 182 -1.35 -8.94 -15.14
N ILE A 183 -0.59 -7.85 -14.98
CA ILE A 183 0.29 -7.32 -16.02
C ILE A 183 1.43 -8.30 -16.33
N GLU A 184 2.05 -8.90 -15.32
CA GLU A 184 3.05 -9.94 -15.48
C GLU A 184 2.52 -11.14 -16.29
N ARG A 185 1.30 -11.56 -16.02
CA ARG A 185 0.66 -12.64 -16.77
C ARG A 185 0.42 -12.26 -18.22
N LEU A 186 0.12 -10.99 -18.51
CA LEU A 186 -0.08 -10.48 -19.88
C LEU A 186 1.21 -10.35 -20.69
N GLN A 187 2.38 -10.54 -20.07
CA GLN A 187 3.70 -10.61 -20.73
C GLN A 187 3.98 -12.00 -21.30
N GLN A 188 3.23 -13.03 -20.86
CA GLN A 188 3.44 -14.42 -21.24
C GLN A 188 2.73 -14.72 -22.57
N ASP A 189 3.48 -14.69 -23.67
CA ASP A 189 2.94 -14.89 -25.01
C ASP A 189 2.38 -16.30 -25.27
N ASP A 190 2.78 -17.31 -24.47
CA ASP A 190 2.36 -18.70 -24.58
C ASP A 190 1.15 -19.06 -23.68
N ASP A 191 0.60 -18.12 -22.93
CA ASP A 191 -0.62 -18.35 -22.13
C ASP A 191 -1.87 -18.46 -23.04
N ALA A 192 -2.29 -19.69 -23.32
CA ALA A 192 -3.43 -19.97 -24.17
C ALA A 192 -4.75 -19.35 -23.66
N ALA A 193 -4.91 -19.20 -22.33
CA ALA A 193 -6.12 -18.57 -21.77
C ALA A 193 -6.11 -17.06 -22.02
N MET A 194 -4.95 -16.41 -21.89
CA MET A 194 -4.81 -14.98 -22.23
C MET A 194 -4.99 -14.73 -23.73
N GLN A 195 -4.42 -15.59 -24.59
CA GLN A 195 -4.63 -15.50 -26.04
C GLN A 195 -6.12 -15.61 -26.38
N GLN A 196 -6.84 -16.57 -25.82
CA GLN A 196 -8.28 -16.72 -26.03
C GLN A 196 -9.08 -15.51 -25.48
N LEU A 197 -8.69 -14.98 -24.33
CA LEU A 197 -9.30 -13.77 -23.77
C LEU A 197 -9.13 -12.59 -24.71
N LEU A 198 -7.91 -12.30 -25.14
CA LEU A 198 -7.57 -11.17 -26.00
C LEU A 198 -8.11 -11.30 -27.44
N ALA A 199 -8.39 -12.53 -27.90
CA ALA A 199 -9.10 -12.76 -29.17
C ALA A 199 -10.56 -12.26 -29.12
N ASN A 200 -11.18 -12.20 -27.93
CA ASN A 200 -12.58 -11.89 -27.74
C ASN A 200 -12.86 -10.60 -26.94
N ALA A 201 -11.82 -10.03 -26.32
CA ALA A 201 -11.97 -8.86 -25.48
C ALA A 201 -10.72 -7.95 -25.52
N ASP A 202 -10.94 -6.68 -25.28
CA ASP A 202 -9.89 -5.73 -24.88
C ASP A 202 -9.92 -5.52 -23.36
N LEU A 203 -8.76 -5.48 -22.74
CA LEU A 203 -8.61 -5.21 -21.32
C LEU A 203 -8.26 -3.74 -21.10
N TYR A 204 -8.96 -3.10 -20.20
CA TYR A 204 -8.72 -1.74 -19.75
C TYR A 204 -8.34 -1.79 -18.28
N LEU A 205 -7.12 -1.38 -17.94
CA LEU A 205 -6.59 -1.45 -16.59
C LEU A 205 -6.33 -0.04 -16.04
N VAL A 206 -6.84 0.22 -14.84
CA VAL A 206 -6.50 1.41 -14.06
C VAL A 206 -5.90 0.94 -12.74
N PRO A 207 -4.57 0.85 -12.62
CA PRO A 207 -3.92 0.26 -11.46
C PRO A 207 -4.18 1.00 -10.15
N ASN A 208 -4.27 2.35 -10.20
CA ASN A 208 -4.59 3.16 -9.02
C ASN A 208 -5.55 4.28 -9.40
N VAL A 209 -6.79 4.22 -8.89
CA VAL A 209 -7.81 5.27 -9.13
C VAL A 209 -7.82 6.33 -8.03
N ASN A 210 -7.07 6.16 -6.94
CA ASN A 210 -6.98 7.09 -5.82
C ASN A 210 -5.54 7.35 -5.37
N PRO A 211 -4.69 7.91 -6.26
CA PRO A 211 -3.27 8.12 -5.96
C PRO A 211 -3.02 9.16 -4.86
N ASP A 212 -3.93 10.11 -4.65
CA ASP A 212 -3.80 11.09 -3.56
C ASP A 212 -4.01 10.42 -2.20
N GLY A 213 -5.07 9.64 -2.06
CA GLY A 213 -5.32 8.90 -0.82
C GLY A 213 -4.18 7.93 -0.51
N ALA A 214 -3.64 7.23 -1.52
CA ALA A 214 -2.49 6.35 -1.37
C ALA A 214 -1.27 7.12 -0.87
N PHE A 215 -0.95 8.27 -1.50
CA PHE A 215 0.18 9.11 -1.11
C PHE A 215 0.07 9.62 0.34
N HIS A 216 -1.13 10.02 0.78
CA HIS A 216 -1.36 10.52 2.14
C HIS A 216 -1.48 9.43 3.22
N GLY A 217 -1.41 8.16 2.83
CA GLY A 217 -1.60 7.05 3.76
C GLY A 217 -3.02 6.98 4.34
N HIS A 218 -4.03 7.31 3.52
CA HIS A 218 -5.43 7.19 3.88
C HIS A 218 -5.91 5.74 3.82
N LEU A 219 -6.98 5.44 4.55
CA LEU A 219 -7.65 4.15 4.48
C LEU A 219 -8.69 4.10 3.34
N ARG A 220 -9.53 5.15 3.20
CA ARG A 220 -10.76 5.11 2.37
C ARG A 220 -10.93 6.30 1.46
N THR A 221 -10.45 7.49 1.84
CA THR A 221 -10.81 8.72 1.17
C THR A 221 -9.73 9.23 0.22
N ASN A 222 -10.09 10.14 -0.67
CA ASN A 222 -9.14 10.90 -1.46
C ASN A 222 -8.60 12.11 -0.68
N ALA A 223 -7.90 13.03 -1.35
CA ALA A 223 -7.33 14.23 -0.70
C ALA A 223 -8.38 15.18 -0.08
N LYS A 224 -9.65 15.07 -0.45
CA LYS A 224 -10.73 15.94 0.06
C LYS A 224 -11.61 15.31 1.13
N GLY A 225 -11.47 14.03 1.37
CA GLY A 225 -12.33 13.28 2.30
C GLY A 225 -13.51 12.58 1.64
#